data_66bb4c8587a8ee7b77a453a93918d2d5
#
_entry.id   66bb4c8587a8ee7b77a453a93918d2d5
#
_cell.length_a   1.000
_cell.length_b   1.000
_cell.length_c   1.000
_cell.angle_alpha   90.00
_cell.angle_beta   90.00
_cell.angle_gamma   90.00
#
_symmetry.space_group_name_H-M   'P 1'
#
loop_
_entity.id
_entity.type
_entity.pdbx_description
1 polymer ?
#
loop_
_entity_poly.entity_id
_entity_poly.type
_entity_poly.pdbx_seq_one_letter_code
_entity_poly.pdbx_strand_id
1 'polypeptide(L)'
;MTNDYWNHNVAFHRRVVRDAALRGGSALDVGCGDGLLLERLATVCRCVVGLEPDEQAVARARGRLKQIPQAEVLLDDVMEPDLPQRIGTFETVSCVATLHHLPLEPALARLSELVAPGGRLIVVGLAANKSLWDWMLSALAVLPLRVVGALHRETRDIGAVTRPPRESLAEIRAAASRILPEARIRRRFYYRYTLMWDRPMKVL
;
A
#
# COMPACT_ATOMS: atom_id res chain seq x y z
N MET A 1 22.89 5.34 -9.13
CA MET A 1 22.79 4.13 -8.30
C MET A 1 21.53 4.26 -7.47
N THR A 2 20.46 3.54 -7.82
CA THR A 2 19.22 3.51 -7.05
C THR A 2 19.53 2.87 -5.70
N ASN A 3 19.30 3.62 -4.61
CA ASN A 3 19.60 3.15 -3.27
C ASN A 3 18.50 2.15 -2.87
N ASP A 4 18.71 0.86 -3.20
CA ASP A 4 17.78 -0.21 -2.83
C ASP A 4 17.98 -0.50 -1.33
N TYR A 5 16.97 -0.22 -0.54
CA TYR A 5 16.97 -0.46 0.91
C TYR A 5 15.97 -1.56 1.24
N TRP A 6 16.13 -2.16 2.41
CA TRP A 6 15.19 -3.14 2.92
C TRP A 6 14.56 -2.67 4.23
N ASN A 7 13.24 -2.77 4.30
CA ASN A 7 12.47 -2.64 5.53
C ASN A 7 11.24 -3.57 5.48
N HIS A 8 10.47 -3.60 6.54
CA HIS A 8 9.29 -4.47 6.66
C HIS A 8 8.22 -4.23 5.59
N ASN A 9 8.13 -3.03 5.00
CA ASN A 9 7.20 -2.72 3.91
C ASN A 9 7.70 -3.32 2.59
N VAL A 10 9.00 -3.17 2.31
CA VAL A 10 9.68 -3.70 1.11
C VAL A 10 9.53 -5.22 0.97
N ALA A 11 9.45 -5.94 2.09
CA ALA A 11 9.19 -7.39 2.09
C ALA A 11 7.90 -7.78 1.33
N PHE A 12 6.92 -6.87 1.22
CA PHE A 12 5.67 -7.10 0.52
C PHE A 12 5.68 -6.64 -0.95
N HIS A 13 6.67 -5.85 -1.39
CA HIS A 13 6.73 -5.32 -2.76
C HIS A 13 6.70 -6.43 -3.81
N ARG A 14 7.46 -7.52 -3.62
CA ARG A 14 7.45 -8.67 -4.55
C ARG A 14 6.06 -9.24 -4.77
N ARG A 15 5.20 -9.25 -3.75
CA ARG A 15 3.83 -9.71 -3.86
C ARG A 15 2.98 -8.74 -4.67
N VAL A 16 3.07 -7.44 -4.37
CA VAL A 16 2.33 -6.39 -5.11
C VAL A 16 2.73 -6.41 -6.58
N VAL A 17 4.03 -6.41 -6.88
CA VAL A 17 4.55 -6.47 -8.26
C VAL A 17 4.10 -7.71 -9.00
N ARG A 18 4.11 -8.90 -8.36
CA ARG A 18 3.63 -10.13 -8.97
C ARG A 18 2.13 -10.07 -9.28
N ASP A 19 1.32 -9.55 -8.37
CA ASP A 19 -0.12 -9.39 -8.59
C ASP A 19 -0.39 -8.37 -9.72
N ALA A 20 0.36 -7.27 -9.79
CA ALA A 20 0.29 -6.30 -10.87
C ALA A 20 0.71 -6.90 -12.23
N ALA A 21 1.77 -7.69 -12.26
CA ALA A 21 2.24 -8.38 -13.48
C ALA A 21 1.18 -9.30 -14.10
N LEU A 22 0.36 -9.96 -13.27
CA LEU A 22 -0.72 -10.83 -13.72
C LEU A 22 -1.87 -10.07 -14.41
N ARG A 23 -2.02 -8.77 -14.12
CA ARG A 23 -3.06 -7.91 -14.70
C ARG A 23 -2.53 -7.05 -15.83
N GLY A 24 -1.26 -6.69 -15.78
CA GLY A 24 -0.70 -5.69 -16.69
C GLY A 24 -1.37 -4.32 -16.50
N GLY A 25 -1.36 -3.50 -17.54
CA GLY A 25 -2.08 -2.23 -17.57
C GLY A 25 -1.48 -1.15 -16.70
N SER A 26 -2.31 -0.44 -15.96
CA SER A 26 -1.93 0.68 -15.11
C SER A 26 -1.92 0.29 -13.62
N ALA A 27 -1.04 0.95 -12.86
CA ALA A 27 -1.00 0.80 -11.42
C ALA A 27 -0.96 2.16 -10.71
N LEU A 28 -1.67 2.26 -9.59
CA LEU A 28 -1.64 3.38 -8.67
C LEU A 28 -1.04 2.93 -7.34
N ASP A 29 -0.09 3.69 -6.81
CA ASP A 29 0.43 3.49 -5.45
C ASP A 29 0.08 4.69 -4.57
N VAL A 30 -0.78 4.46 -3.57
CA VAL A 30 -1.29 5.50 -2.66
C VAL A 30 -0.40 5.59 -1.42
N GLY A 31 0.20 6.77 -1.21
CA GLY A 31 1.25 7.00 -0.23
C GLY A 31 2.56 6.37 -0.71
N CYS A 32 3.00 6.74 -1.91
CA CYS A 32 4.12 6.09 -2.59
C CYS A 32 5.50 6.40 -1.97
N GLY A 33 5.57 7.35 -1.05
CA GLY A 33 6.79 7.74 -0.36
C GLY A 33 7.90 8.16 -1.33
N ASP A 34 9.06 7.51 -1.25
CA ASP A 34 10.22 7.76 -2.12
C ASP A 34 10.17 7.06 -3.49
N GLY A 35 9.04 6.42 -3.82
CA GLY A 35 8.79 5.81 -5.13
C GLY A 35 9.43 4.44 -5.36
N LEU A 36 9.99 3.75 -4.34
CA LEU A 36 10.64 2.45 -4.52
C LEU A 36 9.67 1.37 -5.05
N LEU A 37 8.40 1.37 -4.60
CA LEU A 37 7.41 0.44 -5.14
C LEU A 37 7.02 0.81 -6.58
N LEU A 38 6.91 2.10 -6.90
CA LEU A 38 6.62 2.57 -8.26
C LEU A 38 7.70 2.15 -9.25
N GLU A 39 8.98 2.29 -8.89
CA GLU A 39 10.12 1.83 -9.70
C GLU A 39 9.98 0.35 -10.06
N ARG A 40 9.58 -0.47 -9.09
CA ARG A 40 9.36 -1.90 -9.29
C ARG A 40 8.10 -2.22 -10.10
N LEU A 41 7.01 -1.49 -9.87
CA LEU A 41 5.77 -1.63 -10.66
C LEU A 41 5.98 -1.26 -12.12
N ALA A 42 6.80 -0.24 -12.39
CA ALA A 42 7.12 0.19 -13.75
C ALA A 42 7.82 -0.90 -14.58
N THR A 43 8.41 -1.93 -13.97
CA THR A 43 8.98 -3.08 -14.71
C THR A 43 7.94 -4.03 -15.29
N VAL A 44 6.69 -3.95 -14.80
CA VAL A 44 5.61 -4.92 -15.16
C VAL A 44 4.31 -4.24 -15.61
N CYS A 45 4.16 -2.94 -15.38
CA CYS A 45 2.99 -2.15 -15.76
C CYS A 45 3.33 -1.18 -16.90
N ARG A 46 2.34 -0.87 -17.75
CA ARG A 46 2.48 0.10 -18.84
C ARG A 46 2.53 1.54 -18.37
N CYS A 47 1.83 1.83 -17.28
CA CYS A 47 1.76 3.13 -16.65
C CYS A 47 1.70 2.96 -15.14
N VAL A 48 2.44 3.75 -14.39
CA VAL A 48 2.40 3.77 -12.94
C VAL A 48 2.27 5.19 -12.43
N VAL A 49 1.35 5.40 -11.50
CA VAL A 49 1.10 6.69 -10.86
C VAL A 49 1.30 6.55 -9.36
N GLY A 50 2.03 7.47 -8.75
CA GLY A 50 2.15 7.58 -7.29
C GLY A 50 1.40 8.79 -6.78
N LEU A 51 0.67 8.62 -5.68
CA LEU A 51 0.10 9.73 -4.89
C LEU A 51 0.87 9.86 -3.59
N GLU A 52 1.30 11.08 -3.27
CA GLU A 52 2.01 11.36 -2.02
C GLU A 52 1.75 12.82 -1.60
N PRO A 53 1.26 13.06 -0.38
CA PRO A 53 1.00 14.43 0.10
C PRO A 53 2.25 15.14 0.64
N ASP A 54 3.35 14.43 0.90
CA ASP A 54 4.60 15.02 1.38
C ASP A 54 5.48 15.47 0.23
N GLU A 55 5.71 16.80 0.12
CA GLU A 55 6.48 17.41 -0.95
C GLU A 55 7.92 16.88 -1.03
N GLN A 56 8.56 16.62 0.12
CA GLN A 56 9.92 16.10 0.15
C GLN A 56 9.99 14.65 -0.33
N ALA A 57 8.99 13.85 0.03
CA ALA A 57 8.88 12.48 -0.48
C ALA A 57 8.65 12.47 -1.99
N VAL A 58 7.76 13.33 -2.50
CA VAL A 58 7.53 13.53 -3.96
C VAL A 58 8.81 13.91 -4.68
N ALA A 59 9.59 14.83 -4.12
CA ALA A 59 10.88 15.22 -4.72
C ALA A 59 11.85 14.04 -4.81
N ARG A 60 11.94 13.22 -3.75
CA ARG A 60 12.76 11.98 -3.75
C ARG A 60 12.25 10.97 -4.78
N ALA A 61 10.93 10.75 -4.82
CA ALA A 61 10.30 9.82 -5.77
C ALA A 61 10.53 10.25 -7.23
N ARG A 62 10.34 11.54 -7.55
CA ARG A 62 10.63 12.08 -8.88
C ARG A 62 12.10 11.93 -9.25
N GLY A 63 13.01 12.14 -8.30
CA GLY A 63 14.44 11.90 -8.50
C GLY A 63 14.74 10.44 -8.84
N ARG A 64 14.15 9.48 -8.12
CA ARG A 64 14.27 8.03 -8.36
C ARG A 64 13.74 7.62 -9.73
N LEU A 65 12.59 8.16 -10.11
CA LEU A 65 11.85 7.76 -11.31
C LEU A 65 12.23 8.56 -12.58
N LYS A 66 13.21 9.45 -12.49
CA LYS A 66 13.60 10.38 -13.59
C LYS A 66 13.86 9.68 -14.93
N GLN A 67 14.34 8.45 -14.94
CA GLN A 67 14.66 7.68 -16.14
C GLN A 67 13.55 6.68 -16.53
N ILE A 68 12.39 6.76 -15.90
CA ILE A 68 11.26 5.83 -16.11
C ILE A 68 10.08 6.61 -16.68
N PRO A 69 9.94 6.71 -18.01
CA PRO A 69 8.97 7.63 -18.64
C PRO A 69 7.50 7.23 -18.40
N GLN A 70 7.21 5.96 -18.06
CA GLN A 70 5.87 5.48 -17.74
C GLN A 70 5.47 5.72 -16.27
N ALA A 71 6.35 6.34 -15.46
CA ALA A 71 6.08 6.61 -14.05
C ALA A 71 5.83 8.11 -13.82
N GLU A 72 4.75 8.42 -13.11
CA GLU A 72 4.38 9.76 -12.70
C GLU A 72 4.19 9.81 -11.18
N VAL A 73 4.53 10.95 -10.55
CA VAL A 73 4.29 11.20 -9.11
C VAL A 73 3.54 12.51 -8.95
N LEU A 74 2.36 12.40 -8.36
CA LEU A 74 1.47 13.51 -8.05
C LEU A 74 1.63 13.90 -6.57
N LEU A 75 1.85 15.19 -6.34
CA LEU A 75 1.75 15.79 -5.01
C LEU A 75 0.26 16.04 -4.74
N ASP A 76 -0.38 15.07 -4.06
CA ASP A 76 -1.83 15.10 -3.89
C ASP A 76 -2.26 14.22 -2.72
N ASP A 77 -3.44 14.52 -2.13
CA ASP A 77 -4.07 13.68 -1.11
C ASP A 77 -5.13 12.78 -1.74
N VAL A 78 -5.09 11.48 -1.42
CA VAL A 78 -6.08 10.51 -1.89
C VAL A 78 -7.52 10.87 -1.45
N MET A 79 -7.67 11.67 -0.40
CA MET A 79 -8.97 12.09 0.12
C MET A 79 -9.54 13.32 -0.58
N GLU A 80 -8.81 13.94 -1.53
CA GLU A 80 -9.34 15.07 -2.32
C GLU A 80 -10.61 14.66 -3.07
N PRO A 81 -11.70 15.46 -2.98
CA PRO A 81 -13.02 15.07 -3.51
C PRO A 81 -13.04 14.79 -5.02
N ASP A 82 -12.29 15.57 -5.80
CA ASP A 82 -12.24 15.50 -7.26
C ASP A 82 -11.17 14.57 -7.82
N LEU A 83 -10.36 13.95 -6.94
CA LEU A 83 -9.26 13.10 -7.36
C LEU A 83 -9.67 11.98 -8.34
N PRO A 84 -10.74 11.18 -8.11
CA PRO A 84 -11.12 10.12 -9.03
C PRO A 84 -11.45 10.61 -10.44
N GLN A 85 -12.00 11.82 -10.56
CA GLN A 85 -12.32 12.44 -11.85
C GLN A 85 -11.05 12.88 -12.59
N ARG A 86 -10.01 13.31 -11.86
CA ARG A 86 -8.75 13.77 -12.43
C ARG A 86 -7.84 12.66 -12.89
N ILE A 87 -7.74 11.59 -12.11
CA ILE A 87 -6.77 10.51 -12.39
C ILE A 87 -7.39 9.22 -12.95
N GLY A 88 -8.73 9.06 -12.86
CA GLY A 88 -9.44 7.89 -13.35
C GLY A 88 -9.23 6.63 -12.47
N THR A 89 -9.25 5.46 -13.12
CA THR A 89 -9.17 4.15 -12.45
C THR A 89 -7.99 3.32 -12.96
N PHE A 90 -7.52 2.38 -12.13
CA PHE A 90 -6.33 1.58 -12.37
C PHE A 90 -6.61 0.08 -12.20
N GLU A 91 -5.97 -0.76 -13.00
CA GLU A 91 -6.07 -2.22 -12.90
C GLU A 91 -5.48 -2.75 -11.59
N THR A 92 -4.47 -2.07 -11.05
CA THR A 92 -3.92 -2.36 -9.73
C THR A 92 -3.84 -1.08 -8.90
N VAL A 93 -4.43 -1.09 -7.71
CA VAL A 93 -4.28 -0.03 -6.71
C VAL A 93 -3.58 -0.61 -5.50
N SER A 94 -2.43 -0.05 -5.12
CA SER A 94 -1.69 -0.42 -3.91
C SER A 94 -1.74 0.69 -2.87
N CYS A 95 -1.75 0.29 -1.59
CA CYS A 95 -1.67 1.19 -0.45
C CYS A 95 -0.82 0.49 0.63
N VAL A 96 0.48 0.82 0.69
CA VAL A 96 1.44 0.11 1.55
C VAL A 96 1.86 0.99 2.70
N ALA A 97 1.54 0.58 3.93
CA ALA A 97 1.84 1.29 5.18
C ALA A 97 1.28 2.74 5.22
N THR A 98 0.17 3.00 4.53
CA THR A 98 -0.44 4.33 4.41
C THR A 98 -1.84 4.39 5.02
N LEU A 99 -2.66 3.33 4.90
CA LEU A 99 -4.07 3.36 5.30
C LEU A 99 -4.30 3.79 6.75
N HIS A 100 -3.39 3.48 7.69
CA HIS A 100 -3.52 3.85 9.10
C HIS A 100 -3.33 5.37 9.38
N HIS A 101 -2.95 6.15 8.38
CA HIS A 101 -2.90 7.62 8.43
C HIS A 101 -4.23 8.26 8.04
N LEU A 102 -5.13 7.50 7.40
CA LEU A 102 -6.37 7.95 6.79
C LEU A 102 -7.60 7.55 7.64
N PRO A 103 -8.74 8.23 7.50
CA PRO A 103 -10.00 7.77 8.09
C PRO A 103 -10.44 6.46 7.41
N LEU A 104 -10.54 5.37 8.17
CA LEU A 104 -10.62 4.00 7.65
C LEU A 104 -11.72 3.79 6.60
N GLU A 105 -12.99 4.07 6.95
CA GLU A 105 -14.13 3.79 6.05
C GLU A 105 -14.13 4.70 4.82
N PRO A 106 -13.99 6.02 4.94
CA PRO A 106 -13.86 6.90 3.78
C PRO A 106 -12.68 6.54 2.87
N ALA A 107 -11.54 6.16 3.46
CA ALA A 107 -10.37 5.76 2.68
C ALA A 107 -10.60 4.44 1.91
N LEU A 108 -11.24 3.43 2.54
CA LEU A 108 -11.58 2.18 1.84
C LEU A 108 -12.56 2.43 0.68
N ALA A 109 -13.56 3.29 0.87
CA ALA A 109 -14.48 3.69 -0.18
C ALA A 109 -13.73 4.40 -1.33
N ARG A 110 -12.91 5.39 -1.00
CA ARG A 110 -12.09 6.11 -1.98
C ARG A 110 -11.16 5.19 -2.77
N LEU A 111 -10.43 4.30 -2.08
CA LEU A 111 -9.55 3.33 -2.75
C LEU A 111 -10.33 2.42 -3.70
N SER A 112 -11.57 2.03 -3.34
CA SER A 112 -12.41 1.20 -4.21
C SER A 112 -12.86 1.91 -5.49
N GLU A 113 -13.08 3.23 -5.42
CA GLU A 113 -13.43 4.06 -6.58
C GLU A 113 -12.31 4.10 -7.62
N LEU A 114 -11.06 4.09 -7.15
CA LEU A 114 -9.85 4.17 -7.98
C LEU A 114 -9.47 2.84 -8.65
N VAL A 115 -10.08 1.72 -8.25
CA VAL A 115 -9.85 0.42 -8.91
C VAL A 115 -10.72 0.31 -10.16
N ALA A 116 -10.15 -0.07 -11.30
CA ALA A 116 -10.92 -0.34 -12.52
C ALA A 116 -11.83 -1.57 -12.37
N PRO A 117 -12.95 -1.69 -13.12
CA PRO A 117 -13.74 -2.93 -13.16
C PRO A 117 -12.85 -4.13 -13.50
N GLY A 118 -12.88 -5.20 -12.67
CA GLY A 118 -11.98 -6.35 -12.79
C GLY A 118 -10.57 -6.12 -12.24
N GLY A 119 -10.25 -4.91 -11.81
CA GLY A 119 -8.98 -4.55 -11.16
C GLY A 119 -8.90 -5.02 -9.72
N ARG A 120 -7.75 -4.78 -9.08
CA ARG A 120 -7.46 -5.21 -7.69
C ARG A 120 -6.95 -4.08 -6.81
N LEU A 121 -7.52 -4.01 -5.61
CA LEU A 121 -6.96 -3.29 -4.48
C LEU A 121 -6.07 -4.21 -3.64
N ILE A 122 -4.86 -3.74 -3.32
CA ILE A 122 -3.90 -4.42 -2.45
C ILE A 122 -3.49 -3.46 -1.34
N VAL A 123 -3.93 -3.72 -0.11
CA VAL A 123 -3.48 -2.96 1.05
C VAL A 123 -2.52 -3.81 1.88
N VAL A 124 -1.38 -3.24 2.25
CA VAL A 124 -0.48 -3.77 3.27
C VAL A 124 -0.47 -2.77 4.41
N GLY A 125 -1.20 -3.08 5.47
CA GLY A 125 -1.42 -2.14 6.56
C GLY A 125 -0.90 -2.61 7.90
N LEU A 126 -0.88 -1.69 8.87
CA LEU A 126 -0.66 -1.94 10.28
C LEU A 126 -2.00 -1.96 11.01
N ALA A 127 -2.09 -2.79 12.04
CA ALA A 127 -3.25 -2.83 12.93
C ALA A 127 -2.82 -2.66 14.39
N ALA A 128 -3.64 -1.96 15.17
CA ALA A 128 -3.42 -1.78 16.59
C ALA A 128 -3.64 -3.10 17.35
N ASN A 129 -2.82 -3.35 18.35
CA ASN A 129 -3.02 -4.45 19.30
C ASN A 129 -3.98 -3.96 20.39
N LYS A 130 -5.26 -4.32 20.30
CA LYS A 130 -6.30 -3.95 21.27
C LYS A 130 -6.76 -5.10 22.15
N SER A 131 -6.40 -6.35 21.84
CA SER A 131 -6.77 -7.54 22.60
C SER A 131 -5.55 -8.23 23.21
N LEU A 132 -5.76 -9.02 24.28
CA LEU A 132 -4.72 -9.88 24.88
C LEU A 132 -4.14 -10.87 23.86
N TRP A 133 -4.96 -11.37 22.95
CA TRP A 133 -4.53 -12.23 21.84
C TRP A 133 -3.60 -11.51 20.88
N ASP A 134 -3.87 -10.25 20.56
CA ASP A 134 -2.99 -9.46 19.72
C ASP A 134 -1.62 -9.26 20.36
N TRP A 135 -1.59 -9.01 21.66
CA TRP A 135 -0.35 -8.87 22.42
C TRP A 135 0.43 -10.19 22.51
N MET A 136 -0.23 -11.32 22.77
CA MET A 136 0.42 -12.64 22.79
C MET A 136 1.02 -13.00 21.44
N LEU A 137 0.28 -12.85 20.34
CA LEU A 137 0.78 -13.10 18.98
C LEU A 137 1.94 -12.16 18.62
N SER A 138 1.86 -10.90 19.06
CA SER A 138 2.92 -9.93 18.85
C SER A 138 4.19 -10.30 19.62
N ALA A 139 4.06 -10.73 20.89
CA ALA A 139 5.19 -11.17 21.71
C ALA A 139 5.91 -12.39 21.10
N LEU A 140 5.16 -13.37 20.60
CA LEU A 140 5.72 -14.55 19.93
C LEU A 140 6.48 -14.19 18.62
N ALA A 141 6.07 -13.09 17.96
CA ALA A 141 6.69 -12.65 16.72
C ALA A 141 7.98 -11.81 16.93
N VAL A 142 8.22 -11.28 18.14
CA VAL A 142 9.35 -10.37 18.40
C VAL A 142 10.70 -11.02 18.10
N LEU A 143 10.92 -12.25 18.57
CA LEU A 143 12.22 -12.91 18.42
C LEU A 143 12.57 -13.22 16.96
N PRO A 144 11.69 -13.89 16.17
CA PRO A 144 11.96 -14.10 14.75
C PRO A 144 12.07 -12.79 13.96
N LEU A 145 11.32 -11.74 14.32
CA LEU A 145 11.40 -10.43 13.66
C LEU A 145 12.76 -9.75 13.87
N ARG A 146 13.32 -9.81 15.09
CA ARG A 146 14.65 -9.28 15.39
C ARG A 146 15.74 -10.00 14.60
N VAL A 147 15.66 -11.32 14.48
CA VAL A 147 16.61 -12.12 13.72
C VAL A 147 16.56 -11.75 12.23
N VAL A 148 15.37 -11.68 11.64
CA VAL A 148 15.21 -11.33 10.22
C VAL A 148 15.61 -9.87 9.95
N GLY A 149 15.26 -8.92 10.82
CA GLY A 149 15.68 -7.52 10.70
C GLY A 149 17.20 -7.36 10.74
N ALA A 150 17.89 -8.11 11.62
CA ALA A 150 19.35 -8.12 11.71
C ALA A 150 20.00 -8.72 10.45
N LEU A 151 19.47 -9.83 9.92
CA LEU A 151 19.96 -10.49 8.71
C LEU A 151 19.84 -9.60 7.46
N HIS A 152 18.80 -8.78 7.37
CA HIS A 152 18.54 -7.91 6.22
C HIS A 152 19.06 -6.47 6.38
N ARG A 153 19.80 -6.14 7.45
CA ARG A 153 20.30 -4.78 7.71
C ARG A 153 19.20 -3.72 7.57
N GLU A 154 18.12 -3.89 8.34
CA GLU A 154 16.92 -3.07 8.25
C GLU A 154 17.22 -1.56 8.30
N THR A 155 16.80 -0.82 7.27
CA THR A 155 16.83 0.63 7.24
C THR A 155 15.56 1.17 7.92
N ARG A 156 15.71 1.71 9.14
CA ARG A 156 14.59 2.17 9.98
C ARG A 156 14.14 3.58 9.65
N ASP A 157 15.07 4.43 9.28
CA ASP A 157 14.77 5.83 8.96
C ASP A 157 14.88 6.06 7.45
N ILE A 158 13.72 6.23 6.82
CA ILE A 158 13.58 6.60 5.40
C ILE A 158 12.93 7.99 5.26
N GLY A 159 12.87 8.78 6.36
CA GLY A 159 12.25 10.10 6.37
C GLY A 159 10.72 10.07 6.21
N ALA A 160 10.06 8.95 6.49
CA ALA A 160 8.61 8.85 6.44
C ALA A 160 7.99 9.22 7.78
N VAL A 161 6.90 9.99 7.75
CA VAL A 161 6.10 10.30 8.95
C VAL A 161 5.45 9.01 9.44
N THR A 162 5.76 8.58 10.67
CA THR A 162 5.18 7.39 11.29
C THR A 162 4.11 7.78 12.30
N ARG A 163 2.93 7.19 12.18
CA ARG A 163 1.86 7.26 13.19
C ARG A 163 1.51 5.85 13.66
N PRO A 164 1.23 5.64 14.95
CA PRO A 164 0.74 4.35 15.41
C PRO A 164 -0.66 4.07 14.80
N PRO A 165 -0.95 2.81 14.43
CA PRO A 165 -2.27 2.44 13.95
C PRO A 165 -3.32 2.62 15.06
N ARG A 166 -4.51 3.10 14.69
CA ARG A 166 -5.63 3.32 15.62
C ARG A 166 -6.59 2.14 15.64
N GLU A 167 -6.82 1.53 14.51
CA GLU A 167 -7.79 0.45 14.31
C GLU A 167 -7.15 -0.91 14.51
N SER A 168 -7.87 -1.78 15.22
CA SER A 168 -7.54 -3.20 15.35
C SER A 168 -7.86 -3.95 14.04
N LEU A 169 -7.29 -5.13 13.89
CA LEU A 169 -7.59 -5.98 12.73
C LEU A 169 -9.08 -6.38 12.66
N ALA A 170 -9.77 -6.46 13.80
CA ALA A 170 -11.20 -6.75 13.86
C ALA A 170 -12.03 -5.58 13.30
N GLU A 171 -11.70 -4.34 13.69
CA GLU A 171 -12.35 -3.13 13.17
C GLU A 171 -12.11 -2.96 11.67
N ILE A 172 -10.88 -3.22 11.19
CA ILE A 172 -10.56 -3.20 9.76
C ILE A 172 -11.36 -4.23 8.98
N ARG A 173 -11.52 -5.46 9.52
CA ARG A 173 -12.37 -6.49 8.89
C ARG A 173 -13.83 -6.08 8.84
N ALA A 174 -14.36 -5.51 9.92
CA ALA A 174 -15.73 -5.05 9.97
C ALA A 174 -16.02 -3.91 8.98
N ALA A 175 -15.11 -2.94 8.86
CA ALA A 175 -15.23 -1.87 7.87
C ALA A 175 -15.12 -2.42 6.43
N ALA A 176 -14.13 -3.27 6.17
CA ALA A 176 -13.93 -3.85 4.85
C ALA A 176 -15.11 -4.74 4.40
N SER A 177 -15.74 -5.51 5.31
CA SER A 177 -16.90 -6.33 4.95
C SER A 177 -18.12 -5.52 4.50
N ARG A 178 -18.25 -4.26 4.95
CA ARG A 178 -19.31 -3.35 4.53
C ARG A 178 -19.04 -2.66 3.19
N ILE A 179 -17.76 -2.31 2.95
CA ILE A 179 -17.38 -1.43 1.83
C ILE A 179 -16.84 -2.23 0.65
N LEU A 180 -16.12 -3.31 0.93
CA LEU A 180 -15.42 -4.14 -0.05
C LEU A 180 -15.91 -5.58 0.06
N PRO A 181 -17.09 -5.92 -0.48
CA PRO A 181 -17.62 -7.29 -0.40
C PRO A 181 -16.60 -8.30 -0.96
N GLU A 182 -16.48 -9.44 -0.28
CA GLU A 182 -15.54 -10.52 -0.61
C GLU A 182 -14.04 -10.16 -0.43
N ALA A 183 -13.70 -9.05 0.22
CA ALA A 183 -12.32 -8.71 0.54
C ALA A 183 -11.66 -9.78 1.41
N ARG A 184 -10.46 -10.17 1.04
CA ARG A 184 -9.68 -11.19 1.75
C ARG A 184 -8.63 -10.52 2.63
N ILE A 185 -8.78 -10.63 3.96
CA ILE A 185 -7.86 -10.03 4.92
C ILE A 185 -7.12 -11.13 5.66
N ARG A 186 -5.78 -11.08 5.60
CA ARG A 186 -4.90 -12.04 6.28
C ARG A 186 -3.89 -11.31 7.14
N ARG A 187 -3.74 -11.74 8.40
CA ARG A 187 -2.62 -11.34 9.27
C ARG A 187 -1.31 -11.83 8.66
N ARG A 188 -0.25 -11.01 8.75
CA ARG A 188 1.07 -11.29 8.22
C ARG A 188 2.14 -11.09 9.30
N PHE A 189 3.37 -11.46 8.97
CA PHE A 189 4.55 -11.11 9.78
C PHE A 189 4.74 -9.60 9.86
N TYR A 190 5.60 -9.13 10.74
CA TYR A 190 5.95 -7.72 10.94
C TYR A 190 4.77 -6.84 11.37
N TYR A 191 3.84 -7.39 12.20
CA TYR A 191 2.65 -6.65 12.66
C TYR A 191 1.80 -6.09 11.51
N ARG A 192 1.89 -6.73 10.32
CA ARG A 192 1.17 -6.33 9.12
C ARG A 192 -0.06 -7.19 8.90
N TYR A 193 -0.98 -6.66 8.12
CA TYR A 193 -2.02 -7.42 7.45
C TYR A 193 -1.98 -7.14 5.96
N THR A 194 -2.54 -8.05 5.18
CA THR A 194 -2.83 -7.81 3.77
C THR A 194 -4.33 -7.86 3.55
N LEU A 195 -4.88 -6.84 2.87
CA LEU A 195 -6.22 -6.82 2.34
C LEU A 195 -6.13 -6.88 0.83
N MET A 196 -6.88 -7.77 0.23
CA MET A 196 -6.98 -7.92 -1.23
C MET A 196 -8.46 -7.93 -1.60
N TRP A 197 -8.82 -7.09 -2.56
CA TRP A 197 -10.18 -6.99 -3.06
C TRP A 197 -10.16 -6.84 -4.58
N ASP A 198 -10.97 -7.63 -5.26
CA ASP A 198 -11.17 -7.55 -6.70
C ASP A 198 -12.47 -6.80 -6.96
N ARG A 199 -12.41 -5.69 -7.72
CA ARG A 199 -13.62 -4.98 -8.13
C ARG A 199 -14.40 -5.83 -9.12
N PRO A 200 -15.69 -6.10 -8.87
CA PRO A 200 -16.51 -6.84 -9.82
C PRO A 200 -16.49 -6.21 -11.22
N MET A 201 -16.48 -7.04 -12.25
CA MET A 201 -16.75 -6.58 -13.61
C MET A 201 -18.18 -6.03 -13.65
N LYS A 202 -18.39 -4.87 -14.29
CA LYS A 202 -19.76 -4.47 -14.63
C LYS A 202 -20.33 -5.51 -15.60
N VAL A 203 -21.33 -6.27 -15.14
CA VAL A 203 -22.16 -7.06 -16.05
C VAL A 203 -22.99 -6.06 -16.84
N LEU A 204 -22.80 -5.99 -18.14
CA LEU A 204 -23.59 -5.19 -19.07
C LEU A 204 -24.98 -5.80 -19.21
#